data_5a46a9b0aa14626eacc171610ec06950
#
_entry.id   5a46a9b0aa14626eacc171610ec06950
#
_cell.length_a   1.000
_cell.length_b   1.000
_cell.length_c   1.000
_cell.angle_alpha   90.00
_cell.angle_beta   90.00
_cell.angle_gamma   90.00
#
_symmetry.space_group_name_H-M   'P 1'
#
loop_
_entity.id
_entity.type
_entity.pdbx_description
1 polymer ?
#
loop_
_entity_poly.entity_id
_entity_poly.type
_entity_poly.pdbx_seq_one_letter_code
_entity_poly.pdbx_strand_id
1 'polypeptide(L)'
;MLNTIRVLSYNIHHGAGMDGATDLARLANIIAAIAPDIVSLQEVDCGMPRTAKVDQLRELAEQTQMSGLFGCAIDRREDGQYGNAILARFPVRQVGNYPLPGEP
;
A
#
# COMPACT_ATOMS: atom_id res chain seq x y z
N MET A 1 21.69 -8.88 -16.12
CA MET A 1 20.50 -8.40 -16.83
C MET A 1 19.25 -9.02 -16.21
N LEU A 2 18.25 -8.19 -15.96
CA LEU A 2 16.98 -8.67 -15.40
C LEU A 2 16.12 -9.26 -16.52
N ASN A 3 15.91 -10.57 -16.53
CA ASN A 3 15.09 -11.23 -17.53
C ASN A 3 13.64 -11.42 -17.08
N THR A 4 13.38 -11.28 -15.79
CA THR A 4 12.05 -11.44 -15.23
C THR A 4 11.83 -10.41 -14.15
N ILE A 5 10.57 -10.06 -13.94
CA ILE A 5 10.14 -9.19 -12.85
C ILE A 5 9.15 -9.97 -12.01
N ARG A 6 9.36 -9.96 -10.69
CA ARG A 6 8.43 -10.59 -9.76
C ARG A 6 7.46 -9.54 -9.26
N VAL A 7 6.17 -9.76 -9.51
CA VAL A 7 5.10 -8.85 -9.11
C VAL A 7 4.23 -9.56 -8.08
N LEU A 8 3.98 -8.87 -6.97
CA LEU A 8 3.05 -9.33 -5.94
C LEU A 8 1.82 -8.42 -5.94
N SER A 9 0.64 -9.00 -5.98
CA SER A 9 -0.62 -8.28 -5.74
C SER A 9 -1.17 -8.73 -4.41
N TYR A 10 -1.46 -7.77 -3.53
CA TYR A 10 -1.79 -8.10 -2.15
C TYR A 10 -2.85 -7.12 -1.61
N ASN A 11 -4.03 -7.65 -1.29
CA ASN A 11 -5.05 -6.88 -0.59
C ASN A 11 -4.73 -6.95 0.90
N ILE A 12 -4.33 -5.82 1.50
CA ILE A 12 -3.87 -5.81 2.88
C ILE A 12 -4.98 -5.59 3.90
N HIS A 13 -6.21 -5.32 3.45
CA HIS A 13 -7.35 -5.10 4.35
C HIS A 13 -7.00 -4.07 5.44
N HIS A 14 -6.50 -2.91 5.02
CA HIS A 14 -5.97 -1.83 5.88
C HIS A 14 -5.12 -2.33 7.06
N GLY A 15 -4.34 -3.40 6.82
CA GLY A 15 -3.43 -3.95 7.82
C GLY A 15 -4.07 -4.83 8.88
N ALA A 16 -5.39 -5.02 8.83
CA ALA A 16 -6.08 -5.82 9.84
C ALA A 16 -5.83 -7.32 9.61
N GLY A 17 -5.44 -8.01 10.66
CA GLY A 17 -5.35 -9.46 10.64
C GLY A 17 -6.69 -10.11 10.95
N MET A 18 -6.73 -11.44 10.95
CA MET A 18 -7.96 -12.18 11.25
C MET A 18 -8.42 -11.96 12.70
N ASP A 19 -7.51 -11.53 13.56
CA ASP A 19 -7.81 -11.17 14.94
C ASP A 19 -8.30 -9.72 15.09
N GLY A 20 -8.40 -8.98 13.98
CA GLY A 20 -8.81 -7.58 13.97
C GLY A 20 -7.70 -6.60 14.33
N ALA A 21 -6.51 -7.09 14.69
CA ALA A 21 -5.38 -6.22 15.03
C ALA A 21 -4.64 -5.78 13.76
N THR A 22 -4.20 -4.51 13.75
CA THR A 22 -3.37 -3.98 12.67
C THR A 22 -1.90 -4.32 12.92
N ASP A 23 -1.24 -4.93 11.93
CA ASP A 23 0.16 -5.35 12.07
C ASP A 23 0.89 -5.16 10.74
N LEU A 24 1.41 -3.95 10.53
CA LEU A 24 2.15 -3.63 9.31
C LEU A 24 3.52 -4.31 9.27
N ALA A 25 4.14 -4.54 10.44
CA ALA A 25 5.42 -5.22 10.49
C ALA A 25 5.32 -6.66 9.96
N ARG A 26 4.21 -7.33 10.27
CA ARG A 26 3.95 -8.68 9.74
C ARG A 26 3.82 -8.64 8.21
N LEU A 27 3.09 -7.65 7.68
CA LEU A 27 2.94 -7.49 6.24
C LEU A 27 4.29 -7.21 5.58
N ALA A 28 5.08 -6.32 6.16
CA ALA A 28 6.41 -6.01 5.65
C ALA A 28 7.31 -7.25 5.63
N ASN A 29 7.25 -8.08 6.65
CA ASN A 29 8.01 -9.33 6.71
C ASN A 29 7.59 -10.31 5.63
N ILE A 30 6.29 -10.42 5.36
CA ILE A 30 5.77 -11.27 4.28
C ILE A 30 6.29 -10.78 2.93
N ILE A 31 6.21 -9.48 2.68
CA ILE A 31 6.70 -8.88 1.44
C ILE A 31 8.19 -9.14 1.28
N ALA A 32 8.97 -8.92 2.34
CA ALA A 32 10.42 -9.15 2.31
C ALA A 32 10.76 -10.60 2.00
N ALA A 33 10.00 -11.55 2.57
CA ALA A 33 10.23 -12.98 2.35
C ALA A 33 9.97 -13.39 0.89
N ILE A 34 8.97 -12.77 0.25
CA ILE A 34 8.65 -13.02 -1.16
C ILE A 34 9.68 -12.35 -2.08
N ALA A 35 10.28 -11.25 -1.63
CA ALA A 35 11.27 -10.46 -2.37
C ALA A 35 10.77 -10.05 -3.76
N PRO A 36 9.61 -9.37 -3.86
CA PRO A 36 9.10 -8.92 -5.14
C PRO A 36 9.87 -7.69 -5.64
N ASP A 37 9.80 -7.47 -6.95
CA ASP A 37 10.32 -6.24 -7.55
C ASP A 37 9.29 -5.12 -7.48
N ILE A 38 8.02 -5.47 -7.63
CA ILE A 38 6.89 -4.54 -7.59
C ILE A 38 5.79 -5.18 -6.75
N VAL A 39 5.15 -4.36 -5.91
CA VAL A 39 3.98 -4.80 -5.12
C VAL A 39 2.82 -3.87 -5.43
N SER A 40 1.69 -4.47 -5.80
CA SER A 40 0.41 -3.76 -5.89
C SER A 40 -0.37 -4.03 -4.62
N LEU A 41 -0.65 -2.99 -3.86
CA LEU A 41 -1.36 -3.08 -2.58
C LEU A 41 -2.76 -2.51 -2.74
N GLN A 42 -3.75 -3.23 -2.25
CA GLN A 42 -5.13 -2.76 -2.22
C GLN A 42 -5.56 -2.56 -0.76
N GLU A 43 -6.56 -1.71 -0.56
CA GLU A 43 -7.17 -1.40 0.74
C GLU A 43 -6.15 -0.85 1.74
N VAL A 44 -5.49 0.22 1.32
CA VAL A 44 -4.46 0.91 2.12
C VAL A 44 -5.06 2.17 2.73
N ASP A 45 -4.87 2.35 4.03
CA ASP A 45 -5.28 3.55 4.76
C ASP A 45 -4.14 4.56 4.85
N CYS A 46 -4.49 5.83 4.74
CA CYS A 46 -3.57 6.94 4.99
C CYS A 46 -4.28 7.95 5.89
N GLY A 47 -3.90 7.98 7.16
CA GLY A 47 -4.46 8.93 8.12
C GLY A 47 -5.86 8.60 8.61
N MET A 48 -6.34 7.38 8.40
CA MET A 48 -7.68 6.98 8.84
C MET A 48 -7.72 6.73 10.35
N PRO A 49 -8.75 7.24 11.06
CA PRO A 49 -8.85 7.02 12.50
C PRO A 49 -8.87 5.55 12.90
N ARG A 50 -9.51 4.69 12.11
CA ARG A 50 -9.61 3.25 12.42
C ARG A 50 -8.25 2.55 12.47
N THR A 51 -7.23 3.15 11.85
CA THR A 51 -5.87 2.61 11.84
C THR A 51 -4.90 3.61 12.45
N ALA A 52 -5.32 4.29 13.50
CA ALA A 52 -4.51 5.21 14.33
C ALA A 52 -3.89 6.35 13.53
N LYS A 53 -4.51 6.77 12.43
CA LYS A 53 -4.06 7.84 11.55
C LYS A 53 -2.69 7.60 10.92
N VAL A 54 -2.26 6.37 10.84
CA VAL A 54 -0.98 5.99 10.25
C VAL A 54 -1.06 6.12 8.73
N ASP A 55 0.02 6.59 8.12
CA ASP A 55 0.25 6.50 6.68
C ASP A 55 0.82 5.11 6.42
N GLN A 56 -0.05 4.19 6.06
CA GLN A 56 0.32 2.78 5.96
C GLN A 56 1.32 2.53 4.82
N LEU A 57 1.16 3.24 3.70
CA LEU A 57 2.13 3.10 2.61
C LEU A 57 3.52 3.53 3.05
N ARG A 58 3.61 4.68 3.72
CA ARG A 58 4.89 5.20 4.18
C ARG A 58 5.57 4.22 5.13
N GLU A 59 4.80 3.67 6.07
CA GLU A 59 5.33 2.69 7.02
C GLU A 59 5.84 1.44 6.30
N LEU A 60 5.06 0.92 5.36
CA LEU A 60 5.47 -0.27 4.60
C LEU A 60 6.68 0.02 3.73
N ALA A 61 6.72 1.20 3.09
CA ALA A 61 7.86 1.58 2.26
C ALA A 61 9.14 1.66 3.08
N GLU A 62 9.07 2.26 4.28
CA GLU A 62 10.22 2.35 5.17
C GLU A 62 10.67 0.98 5.66
N GLN A 63 9.74 0.13 6.08
CA GLN A 63 10.06 -1.18 6.62
C GLN A 63 10.58 -2.15 5.56
N THR A 64 10.13 -2.02 4.32
CA THR A 64 10.59 -2.87 3.21
C THR A 64 11.77 -2.27 2.45
N GLN A 65 12.11 -1.00 2.72
CA GLN A 65 13.13 -0.25 1.99
C GLN A 65 12.81 -0.15 0.50
N MET A 66 11.52 -0.02 0.18
CA MET A 66 11.03 0.12 -1.18
C MET A 66 10.50 1.54 -1.41
N SER A 67 10.49 1.97 -2.67
CA SER A 67 9.84 3.22 -3.08
C SER A 67 8.33 3.01 -3.14
N GLY A 68 7.55 4.00 -2.73
CA GLY A 68 6.11 3.86 -2.69
C GLY A 68 5.36 5.01 -3.33
N LEU A 69 4.21 4.70 -3.92
CA LEU A 69 3.24 5.67 -4.44
C LEU A 69 1.84 5.29 -3.97
N PHE A 70 1.06 6.31 -3.61
CA PHE A 70 -0.31 6.12 -3.14
C PHE A 70 -1.29 6.68 -4.16
N GLY A 71 -2.31 5.88 -4.51
CA GLY A 71 -3.42 6.31 -5.33
C GLY A 71 -4.69 6.39 -4.50
N CYS A 72 -5.13 7.61 -4.19
CA CYS A 72 -6.32 7.81 -3.39
C CYS A 72 -7.58 7.43 -4.17
N ALA A 73 -8.39 6.55 -3.60
CA ALA A 73 -9.70 6.19 -4.15
C ALA A 73 -10.83 6.89 -3.40
N ILE A 74 -10.70 7.00 -2.08
CA ILE A 74 -11.67 7.68 -1.24
C ILE A 74 -10.94 8.70 -0.37
N ASP A 75 -11.30 9.96 -0.54
CA ASP A 75 -10.70 11.07 0.22
C ASP A 75 -11.74 11.61 1.20
N ARG A 76 -11.51 11.39 2.49
CA ARG A 76 -12.37 11.90 3.56
C ARG A 76 -11.78 13.16 4.21
N ARG A 77 -10.86 13.82 3.51
CA ARG A 77 -10.20 15.04 3.95
C ARG A 77 -9.52 14.84 5.31
N GLU A 78 -9.98 15.53 6.35
CA GLU A 78 -9.38 15.45 7.69
C GLU A 78 -9.46 14.04 8.30
N ASP A 79 -10.43 13.25 7.88
CA ASP A 79 -10.63 11.90 8.38
C ASP A 79 -9.81 10.85 7.64
N GLY A 80 -8.91 11.28 6.76
CA GLY A 80 -7.96 10.43 6.09
C GLY A 80 -8.34 10.01 4.68
N GLN A 81 -7.51 9.16 4.10
CA GLN A 81 -7.66 8.66 2.74
C GLN A 81 -7.57 7.14 2.73
N TYR A 82 -8.18 6.56 1.71
CA TYR A 82 -8.22 5.12 1.51
C TYR A 82 -8.02 4.85 0.02
N GLY A 83 -7.17 3.88 -0.32
CA GLY A 83 -6.92 3.60 -1.71
C GLY A 83 -5.99 2.45 -1.96
N ASN A 84 -5.28 2.54 -3.08
CA ASN A 84 -4.33 1.55 -3.52
C ASN A 84 -2.93 2.15 -3.49
N ALA A 85 -1.92 1.27 -3.45
CA ALA A 85 -0.55 1.72 -3.42
C ALA A 85 0.34 0.79 -4.22
N ILE A 86 1.49 1.30 -4.60
CA ILE A 86 2.52 0.52 -5.27
C ILE A 86 3.81 0.68 -4.49
N LEU A 87 4.49 -0.43 -4.24
CA LEU A 87 5.86 -0.45 -3.77
C LEU A 87 6.74 -1.01 -4.88
N ALA A 88 7.96 -0.48 -5.01
CA ALA A 88 8.91 -0.98 -5.99
C ALA A 88 10.32 -0.93 -5.41
N ARG A 89 11.15 -1.88 -5.83
CA ARG A 89 12.56 -1.97 -5.45
C ARG A 89 13.40 -0.84 -6.02
N PHE A 90 12.90 -0.17 -7.05
CA PHE A 90 13.56 0.92 -7.77
C PHE A 90 12.72 2.19 -7.67
N PRO A 91 13.29 3.36 -7.97
CA PRO A 91 12.51 4.60 -7.92
C PRO A 91 11.33 4.57 -8.89
N VAL A 92 10.19 5.10 -8.45
CA VAL A 92 8.97 5.18 -9.25
C VAL A 92 8.45 6.60 -9.23
N ARG A 93 7.71 6.96 -10.30
CA ARG A 93 7.09 8.27 -10.43
C ARG A 93 5.64 8.10 -10.87
N GLN A 94 4.75 8.83 -10.20
CA GLN A 94 3.35 8.84 -10.59
C GLN A 94 3.14 9.79 -11.75
N VAL A 95 2.50 9.28 -12.81
CA VAL A 95 2.14 10.09 -13.98
C VAL A 95 0.71 10.61 -13.85
N GLY A 96 -0.18 9.82 -13.26
CA GLY A 96 -1.55 10.24 -13.04
C GLY A 96 -2.29 9.25 -12.16
N ASN A 97 -3.43 9.72 -11.65
CA ASN A 97 -4.37 8.89 -10.91
C ASN A 97 -5.74 9.09 -11.54
N TYR A 98 -6.26 8.06 -12.18
CA TYR A 98 -7.49 8.15 -12.99
C TYR A 98 -8.61 7.44 -12.24
N PRO A 99 -9.54 8.19 -11.61
CA PRO A 99 -10.67 7.56 -10.94
C PRO A 99 -11.56 6.85 -11.94
N LEU A 100 -12.01 5.67 -11.56
CA LEU A 100 -12.95 4.92 -12.37
C LEU A 100 -14.34 5.52 -12.22
N PRO A 101 -15.16 5.54 -13.31
CA PRO A 101 -16.56 5.90 -13.18
C PRO A 101 -17.24 4.92 -12.22
N GLY A 102 -18.05 5.45 -11.33
CA GLY A 102 -18.74 4.62 -10.35
C GLY A 102 -19.95 5.30 -9.80
N GLU A 103 -20.69 4.57 -8.98
CA GLU A 103 -21.84 5.14 -8.30
C GLU A 103 -21.38 6.17 -7.27
N PRO A 104 -22.09 7.30 -7.19
CA PRO A 104 -21.78 8.31 -6.19
C PRO A 104 -22.07 7.82 -4.77
#